data_f7f68b8e9c5f9fb8d8f609a14e04b0a3
#
_entry.id   f7f68b8e9c5f9fb8d8f609a14e04b0a3
#
_cell.length_a   1.000
_cell.length_b   1.000
_cell.length_c   1.000
_cell.angle_alpha   90.00
_cell.angle_beta   90.00
_cell.angle_gamma   90.00
#
_symmetry.space_group_name_H-M   'P 1'
#
loop_
_entity.id
_entity.type
_entity.pdbx_description
1 polymer ?
#
loop_
_entity_poly.entity_id
_entity_poly.type
_entity_poly.pdbx_seq_one_letter_code
_entity_poly.pdbx_strand_id
1 'polypeptide(L)'
;MLTTPSFTLGIEEEYLLVHPETGDLVGRAPESLLPAMRSKLGDQVTREFLQCQVEVGTRVCQTLAEAREELSYLRQTVAEVASEHDLAVIASSTHPFAEFDQQMITDKSRYASLEADLQHVARRLLISGMHVHVGVEDDDARIDLMSQVTYILPHLLALSTSSPFWRSGETGLMSYRICIWDEMPRTGLPSDFESWSEYLRHVQTLVDAGIVEDASKIWWDLRPSCRFPTLEMRISDLCTTLEDALCI
;
A
#
# COMPACT_ATOMS: atom_id res chain seq x y z
N MET A 1 16.60 -29.29 5.27
CA MET A 1 16.48 -29.05 3.83
C MET A 1 15.61 -27.82 3.69
N LEU A 2 16.10 -26.79 3.00
CA LEU A 2 15.26 -25.65 2.65
C LEU A 2 14.13 -26.17 1.74
N THR A 3 12.89 -25.97 2.13
CA THR A 3 11.73 -26.24 1.27
C THR A 3 11.65 -25.13 0.23
N THR A 4 11.37 -25.48 -1.02
CA THR A 4 11.11 -24.47 -2.06
C THR A 4 9.91 -23.64 -1.62
N PRO A 5 10.00 -22.29 -1.57
CA PRO A 5 8.86 -21.45 -1.23
C PRO A 5 7.70 -21.65 -2.21
N SER A 6 6.48 -21.39 -1.75
CA SER A 6 5.28 -21.49 -2.60
C SER A 6 5.24 -20.43 -3.68
N PHE A 7 5.84 -19.27 -3.43
CA PHE A 7 5.78 -18.06 -4.28
C PHE A 7 4.35 -17.67 -4.69
N THR A 8 3.38 -17.96 -3.81
CA THR A 8 2.03 -17.44 -3.96
C THR A 8 2.03 -15.92 -3.93
N LEU A 9 1.04 -15.31 -4.59
CA LEU A 9 0.94 -13.86 -4.71
C LEU A 9 -0.28 -13.34 -3.95
N GLY A 10 -0.09 -12.19 -3.30
CA GLY A 10 -1.16 -11.33 -2.80
C GLY A 10 -0.86 -9.90 -3.23
N ILE A 11 -1.86 -9.17 -3.72
CA ILE A 11 -1.67 -7.81 -4.20
C ILE A 11 -2.69 -6.91 -3.50
N GLU A 12 -2.21 -5.80 -2.95
CA GLU A 12 -3.03 -4.74 -2.36
C GLU A 12 -2.92 -3.49 -3.24
N GLU A 13 -4.04 -2.83 -3.50
CA GLU A 13 -4.10 -1.58 -4.25
C GLU A 13 -4.96 -0.55 -3.51
N GLU A 14 -4.50 0.71 -3.49
CA GLU A 14 -5.16 1.82 -2.80
C GLU A 14 -5.65 2.83 -3.84
N TYR A 15 -6.96 3.06 -3.93
CA TYR A 15 -7.55 3.97 -4.91
C TYR A 15 -8.01 5.28 -4.27
N LEU A 16 -7.93 6.37 -5.05
CA LEU A 16 -8.48 7.66 -4.69
C LEU A 16 -9.90 7.82 -5.26
N LEU A 17 -10.82 8.31 -4.43
CA LEU A 17 -12.20 8.60 -4.81
C LEU A 17 -12.31 10.05 -5.30
N VAL A 18 -12.90 10.25 -6.48
CA VAL A 18 -13.02 11.56 -7.10
C VAL A 18 -14.43 11.81 -7.62
N HIS A 19 -14.78 13.08 -7.80
CA HIS A 19 -15.98 13.50 -8.52
C HIS A 19 -15.77 13.32 -10.02
N PRO A 20 -16.62 12.57 -10.74
CA PRO A 20 -16.36 12.17 -12.14
C PRO A 20 -16.29 13.35 -13.13
N GLU A 21 -17.00 14.45 -12.86
CA GLU A 21 -17.04 15.59 -13.77
C GLU A 21 -15.87 16.56 -13.61
N THR A 22 -15.38 16.74 -12.37
CA THR A 22 -14.32 17.72 -12.07
C THR A 22 -12.96 17.07 -11.83
N GLY A 23 -12.95 15.79 -11.48
CA GLY A 23 -11.76 15.11 -11.00
C GLY A 23 -11.34 15.51 -9.58
N ASP A 24 -12.09 16.37 -8.91
CA ASP A 24 -11.80 16.78 -7.54
C ASP A 24 -11.84 15.58 -6.57
N LEU A 25 -10.89 15.54 -5.64
CA LEU A 25 -10.84 14.51 -4.62
C LEU A 25 -12.04 14.63 -3.67
N VAL A 26 -12.63 13.49 -3.32
CA VAL A 26 -13.76 13.43 -2.39
C VAL A 26 -13.25 13.60 -0.96
N GLY A 27 -13.55 14.72 -0.30
CA GLY A 27 -13.09 14.97 1.07
C GLY A 27 -13.64 13.97 2.10
N ARG A 28 -14.88 13.49 1.87
CA ARG A 28 -15.56 12.52 2.73
C ARG A 28 -16.36 11.53 1.90
N ALA A 29 -15.96 10.27 1.91
CA ALA A 29 -16.72 9.23 1.23
C ALA A 29 -18.12 9.04 1.87
N PRO A 30 -19.17 8.77 1.07
CA PRO A 30 -20.49 8.42 1.59
C PRO A 30 -20.42 7.22 2.54
N GLU A 31 -21.17 7.26 3.63
CA GLU A 31 -21.20 6.18 4.63
C GLU A 31 -21.68 4.84 4.04
N SER A 32 -22.55 4.91 3.03
CA SER A 32 -23.08 3.73 2.31
C SER A 32 -22.09 3.07 1.36
N LEU A 33 -21.02 3.79 0.93
CA LEU A 33 -20.09 3.31 -0.10
C LEU A 33 -19.37 2.02 0.31
N LEU A 34 -18.70 2.03 1.47
CA LEU A 34 -17.96 0.86 1.93
C LEU A 34 -18.87 -0.35 2.21
N PRO A 35 -20.03 -0.22 2.86
CA PRO A 35 -21.00 -1.33 2.97
C PRO A 35 -21.42 -1.89 1.62
N ALA A 36 -21.65 -1.04 0.62
CA ALA A 36 -21.99 -1.48 -0.74
C ALA A 36 -20.83 -2.29 -1.39
N MET A 37 -19.59 -1.78 -1.30
CA MET A 37 -18.41 -2.50 -1.76
C MET A 37 -18.24 -3.84 -1.03
N ARG A 38 -18.39 -3.86 0.29
CA ARG A 38 -18.28 -5.08 1.10
C ARG A 38 -19.34 -6.11 0.79
N SER A 39 -20.53 -5.70 0.37
CA SER A 39 -21.57 -6.65 -0.03
C SER A 39 -21.17 -7.50 -1.24
N LYS A 40 -20.29 -6.97 -2.11
CA LYS A 40 -19.78 -7.65 -3.31
C LYS A 40 -18.39 -8.28 -3.07
N LEU A 41 -17.51 -7.62 -2.33
CA LEU A 41 -16.10 -7.98 -2.17
C LEU A 41 -15.75 -8.61 -0.81
N GLY A 42 -16.67 -8.58 0.16
CA GLY A 42 -16.39 -9.08 1.51
C GLY A 42 -15.24 -8.37 2.19
N ASP A 43 -14.30 -9.15 2.70
CA ASP A 43 -13.12 -8.65 3.42
C ASP A 43 -11.98 -8.18 2.49
N GLN A 44 -12.15 -8.33 1.16
CA GLN A 44 -11.17 -7.87 0.17
C GLN A 44 -11.16 -6.33 0.00
N VAL A 45 -12.06 -5.60 0.65
CA VAL A 45 -12.11 -4.13 0.61
C VAL A 45 -12.11 -3.54 2.01
N THR A 46 -11.27 -2.54 2.21
CA THR A 46 -11.19 -1.80 3.48
C THR A 46 -11.08 -0.29 3.25
N ARG A 47 -11.38 0.48 4.32
CA ARG A 47 -11.06 1.91 4.35
C ARG A 47 -9.58 2.08 4.68
N GLU A 48 -8.93 2.97 3.96
CA GLU A 48 -7.58 3.40 4.23
C GLU A 48 -7.53 4.56 5.26
N PHE A 49 -6.34 5.10 5.50
CA PHE A 49 -6.08 6.18 6.45
C PHE A 49 -6.96 7.41 6.20
N LEU A 50 -7.08 7.85 4.94
CA LEU A 50 -7.94 8.96 4.56
C LEU A 50 -9.29 8.46 4.03
N GLN A 51 -10.36 9.22 4.32
CA GLN A 51 -11.72 8.85 3.89
C GLN A 51 -11.94 8.91 2.37
N CYS A 52 -11.04 9.59 1.66
CA CYS A 52 -11.03 9.65 0.20
C CYS A 52 -10.36 8.43 -0.45
N GLN A 53 -9.94 7.44 0.32
CA GLN A 53 -9.21 6.27 -0.16
C GLN A 53 -9.96 4.96 0.15
N VAL A 54 -9.81 4.01 -0.77
CA VAL A 54 -10.30 2.64 -0.64
C VAL A 54 -9.16 1.69 -0.96
N GLU A 55 -8.90 0.75 -0.07
CA GLU A 55 -7.92 -0.32 -0.26
C GLU A 55 -8.63 -1.61 -0.63
N VAL A 56 -8.07 -2.33 -1.61
CA VAL A 56 -8.48 -3.69 -1.96
C VAL A 56 -7.31 -4.65 -1.89
N GLY A 57 -7.60 -5.92 -1.57
CA GLY A 57 -6.61 -6.99 -1.57
C GLY A 57 -7.11 -8.22 -2.31
N THR A 58 -6.26 -8.82 -3.13
CA THR A 58 -6.58 -10.10 -3.78
C THR A 58 -6.66 -11.22 -2.74
N ARG A 59 -7.31 -12.31 -3.10
CA ARG A 59 -7.07 -13.59 -2.45
C ARG A 59 -5.65 -14.06 -2.74
N VAL A 60 -5.22 -15.12 -2.05
CA VAL A 60 -3.93 -15.76 -2.35
C VAL A 60 -4.01 -16.39 -3.74
N CYS A 61 -3.17 -15.92 -4.65
CA CYS A 61 -3.09 -16.36 -6.03
C CYS A 61 -1.91 -17.31 -6.21
N GLN A 62 -2.12 -18.43 -6.90
CA GLN A 62 -1.07 -19.40 -7.20
C GLN A 62 -0.31 -19.04 -8.47
N THR A 63 -0.93 -18.25 -9.34
CA THR A 63 -0.39 -17.87 -10.64
C THR A 63 -0.67 -16.42 -10.96
N LEU A 64 0.12 -15.85 -11.89
CA LEU A 64 -0.14 -14.51 -12.42
C LEU A 64 -1.50 -14.40 -13.14
N ALA A 65 -1.98 -15.50 -13.73
CA ALA A 65 -3.29 -15.54 -14.36
C ALA A 65 -4.42 -15.35 -13.32
N GLU A 66 -4.32 -16.02 -12.18
CA GLU A 66 -5.26 -15.84 -11.06
C GLU A 66 -5.18 -14.40 -10.50
N ALA A 67 -3.96 -13.84 -10.34
CA ALA A 67 -3.78 -12.46 -9.91
C ALA A 67 -4.45 -11.47 -10.87
N ARG A 68 -4.34 -11.71 -12.19
CA ARG A 68 -5.00 -10.92 -13.23
C ARG A 68 -6.54 -10.94 -13.08
N GLU A 69 -7.11 -12.13 -12.91
CA GLU A 69 -8.55 -12.30 -12.76
C GLU A 69 -9.05 -11.59 -11.49
N GLU A 70 -8.35 -11.76 -10.36
CA GLU A 70 -8.70 -11.14 -9.09
C GLU A 70 -8.60 -9.60 -9.17
N LEU A 71 -7.47 -9.05 -9.63
CA LEU A 71 -7.32 -7.60 -9.75
C LEU A 71 -8.32 -6.98 -10.73
N SER A 72 -8.58 -7.64 -11.87
CA SER A 72 -9.58 -7.19 -12.83
C SER A 72 -10.97 -7.11 -12.17
N TYR A 73 -11.35 -8.15 -11.44
CA TYR A 73 -12.62 -8.20 -10.71
C TYR A 73 -12.71 -7.11 -9.63
N LEU A 74 -11.65 -6.92 -8.84
CA LEU A 74 -11.60 -5.92 -7.78
C LEU A 74 -11.70 -4.49 -8.36
N ARG A 75 -10.88 -4.16 -9.35
CA ARG A 75 -10.88 -2.85 -10.02
C ARG A 75 -12.25 -2.54 -10.63
N GLN A 76 -12.83 -3.48 -11.36
CA GLN A 76 -14.15 -3.31 -11.97
C GLN A 76 -15.23 -3.11 -10.90
N THR A 77 -15.28 -3.96 -9.86
CA THR A 77 -16.30 -3.87 -8.83
C THR A 77 -16.23 -2.56 -8.04
N VAL A 78 -15.01 -2.10 -7.71
CA VAL A 78 -14.84 -0.82 -7.01
C VAL A 78 -15.32 0.34 -7.88
N ALA A 79 -14.98 0.33 -9.19
CA ALA A 79 -15.42 1.37 -10.13
C ALA A 79 -16.95 1.37 -10.31
N GLU A 80 -17.58 0.20 -10.45
CA GLU A 80 -19.02 0.06 -10.58
C GLU A 80 -19.75 0.61 -9.34
N VAL A 81 -19.32 0.18 -8.13
CA VAL A 81 -19.96 0.63 -6.89
C VAL A 81 -19.70 2.14 -6.66
N ALA A 82 -18.53 2.66 -6.98
CA ALA A 82 -18.28 4.09 -6.91
C ALA A 82 -19.24 4.87 -7.83
N SER A 83 -19.43 4.39 -9.06
CA SER A 83 -20.37 5.00 -10.02
C SER A 83 -21.82 4.98 -9.54
N GLU A 84 -22.26 3.93 -8.83
CA GLU A 84 -23.59 3.87 -8.19
C GLU A 84 -23.78 4.94 -7.09
N HIS A 85 -22.69 5.60 -6.66
CA HIS A 85 -22.66 6.66 -5.64
C HIS A 85 -22.23 8.02 -6.23
N ASP A 86 -22.35 8.21 -7.54
CA ASP A 86 -21.92 9.42 -8.26
C ASP A 86 -20.44 9.76 -8.07
N LEU A 87 -19.59 8.74 -7.91
CA LEU A 87 -18.14 8.85 -7.73
C LEU A 87 -17.39 8.07 -8.81
N ALA A 88 -16.14 8.42 -9.01
CA ALA A 88 -15.17 7.66 -9.79
C ALA A 88 -13.96 7.29 -8.92
N VAL A 89 -13.15 6.35 -9.40
CA VAL A 89 -11.89 5.96 -8.79
C VAL A 89 -10.74 6.23 -9.75
N ILE A 90 -9.62 6.67 -9.21
CA ILE A 90 -8.38 6.77 -9.96
C ILE A 90 -7.30 5.90 -9.33
N ALA A 91 -6.54 5.21 -10.18
CA ALA A 91 -5.34 4.47 -9.83
C ALA A 91 -4.13 5.35 -10.14
N SER A 92 -3.70 6.11 -9.14
CA SER A 92 -2.54 7.00 -9.19
C SER A 92 -2.01 7.19 -7.78
N SER A 93 -0.71 7.27 -7.60
CA SER A 93 -0.13 7.34 -6.27
C SER A 93 -0.19 8.72 -5.62
N THR A 94 -0.44 9.77 -6.39
CA THR A 94 -0.79 11.09 -5.86
C THR A 94 -1.98 11.66 -6.64
N HIS A 95 -2.78 12.47 -5.97
CA HIS A 95 -3.78 13.28 -6.68
C HIS A 95 -3.11 14.54 -7.25
N PRO A 96 -3.30 14.87 -8.55
CA PRO A 96 -2.54 15.92 -9.20
C PRO A 96 -2.68 17.31 -8.56
N PHE A 97 -3.86 17.65 -8.05
CA PHE A 97 -4.17 19.02 -7.57
C PHE A 97 -4.90 19.09 -6.23
N ALA A 98 -5.13 17.97 -5.54
CA ALA A 98 -5.79 17.99 -4.23
C ALA A 98 -4.87 18.54 -3.14
N GLU A 99 -5.50 19.15 -2.12
CA GLU A 99 -4.85 19.63 -0.92
C GLU A 99 -5.01 18.62 0.21
N PHE A 100 -3.91 18.17 0.78
CA PHE A 100 -3.90 17.13 1.83
C PHE A 100 -4.52 17.60 3.15
N ASP A 101 -4.43 18.88 3.47
CA ASP A 101 -4.96 19.49 4.70
C ASP A 101 -6.49 19.61 4.73
N GLN A 102 -7.14 19.38 3.59
CA GLN A 102 -8.60 19.33 3.47
C GLN A 102 -9.18 17.92 3.63
N GLN A 103 -8.33 16.90 3.81
CA GLN A 103 -8.76 15.52 3.85
C GLN A 103 -9.11 15.07 5.27
N MET A 104 -10.13 14.22 5.36
CA MET A 104 -10.58 13.66 6.62
C MET A 104 -9.94 12.30 6.89
N ILE A 105 -9.46 12.14 8.12
CA ILE A 105 -8.92 10.86 8.59
C ILE A 105 -10.07 9.90 8.89
N THR A 106 -9.89 8.64 8.59
CA THR A 106 -10.83 7.56 8.90
C THR A 106 -10.88 7.33 10.40
N ASP A 107 -12.07 7.29 10.98
CA ASP A 107 -12.28 7.04 12.41
C ASP A 107 -11.99 5.56 12.75
N LYS A 108 -10.72 5.28 13.00
CA LYS A 108 -10.21 4.01 13.54
C LYS A 108 -9.15 4.35 14.61
N SER A 109 -9.16 3.63 15.72
CA SER A 109 -8.22 3.85 16.85
C SER A 109 -6.75 3.84 16.39
N ARG A 110 -6.38 2.92 15.49
CA ARG A 110 -5.04 2.83 14.90
C ARG A 110 -4.64 4.12 14.17
N TYR A 111 -5.56 4.77 13.47
CA TYR A 111 -5.31 5.98 12.71
C TYR A 111 -5.26 7.22 13.60
N ALA A 112 -6.09 7.25 14.64
CA ALA A 112 -6.03 8.29 15.67
C ALA A 112 -4.68 8.30 16.41
N SER A 113 -4.13 7.12 16.73
CA SER A 113 -2.78 7.00 17.30
C SER A 113 -1.72 7.51 16.32
N LEU A 114 -1.79 7.11 15.05
CA LEU A 114 -0.84 7.55 14.01
C LEU A 114 -0.88 9.09 13.84
N GLU A 115 -2.07 9.68 13.83
CA GLU A 115 -2.22 11.13 13.75
C GLU A 115 -1.66 11.83 14.99
N ALA A 116 -1.91 11.29 16.19
CA ALA A 116 -1.41 11.86 17.43
C ALA A 116 0.13 11.85 17.49
N ASP A 117 0.75 10.75 17.03
CA ASP A 117 2.20 10.56 17.06
C ASP A 117 2.93 11.41 16.01
N LEU A 118 2.39 11.50 14.79
CA LEU A 118 3.10 12.07 13.63
C LEU A 118 2.49 13.38 13.12
N GLN A 119 1.30 13.74 13.57
CA GLN A 119 0.63 15.03 13.32
C GLN A 119 0.69 15.48 11.85
N HIS A 120 1.45 16.53 11.55
CA HIS A 120 1.52 17.11 10.21
C HIS A 120 2.12 16.12 9.18
N VAL A 121 3.06 15.28 9.57
CA VAL A 121 3.64 14.26 8.69
C VAL A 121 2.57 13.24 8.27
N ALA A 122 1.76 12.76 9.23
CA ALA A 122 0.67 11.83 8.91
C ALA A 122 -0.38 12.47 7.98
N ARG A 123 -0.72 13.75 8.17
CA ARG A 123 -1.70 14.44 7.33
C ARG A 123 -1.26 14.57 5.87
N ARG A 124 0.04 14.55 5.59
CA ARG A 124 0.58 14.59 4.22
C ARG A 124 0.46 13.26 3.47
N LEU A 125 0.04 12.18 4.12
CA LEU A 125 -0.11 10.85 3.51
C LEU A 125 -1.31 10.76 2.55
N LEU A 126 -1.54 11.79 1.73
CA LEU A 126 -2.47 11.74 0.60
C LEU A 126 -1.77 11.05 -0.58
N ILE A 127 -1.39 9.84 -0.35
CA ILE A 127 -0.67 8.98 -1.31
C ILE A 127 -1.30 7.60 -1.34
N SER A 128 -1.21 6.94 -2.46
CA SER A 128 -1.68 5.57 -2.68
C SER A 128 -0.55 4.70 -3.17
N GLY A 129 -0.54 3.43 -2.80
CA GLY A 129 0.49 2.48 -3.18
C GLY A 129 -0.08 1.18 -3.73
N MET A 130 0.82 0.37 -4.23
CA MET A 130 0.58 -1.03 -4.53
C MET A 130 1.56 -1.87 -3.72
N HIS A 131 1.03 -2.83 -2.96
CA HIS A 131 1.85 -3.77 -2.21
C HIS A 131 1.76 -5.16 -2.83
N VAL A 132 2.90 -5.81 -2.95
CA VAL A 132 2.96 -7.18 -3.47
C VAL A 132 3.53 -8.10 -2.39
N HIS A 133 2.74 -9.09 -2.00
CA HIS A 133 3.14 -10.15 -1.09
C HIS A 133 3.56 -11.38 -1.87
N VAL A 134 4.74 -11.90 -1.59
CA VAL A 134 5.23 -13.16 -2.16
C VAL A 134 5.37 -14.19 -1.05
N GLY A 135 4.73 -15.34 -1.21
CA GLY A 135 4.74 -16.44 -0.23
C GLY A 135 6.13 -17.03 -0.07
N VAL A 136 6.68 -16.94 1.16
CA VAL A 136 7.97 -17.52 1.57
C VAL A 136 7.79 -18.03 2.98
N GLU A 137 7.53 -19.31 3.15
CA GLU A 137 7.14 -19.90 4.42
C GLU A 137 8.29 -20.04 5.41
N ASP A 138 9.50 -20.31 4.91
CA ASP A 138 10.71 -20.41 5.73
C ASP A 138 11.20 -19.01 6.13
N ASP A 139 11.30 -18.77 7.41
CA ASP A 139 11.62 -17.48 7.99
C ASP A 139 13.04 -17.01 7.63
N ASP A 140 14.05 -17.89 7.67
CA ASP A 140 15.43 -17.55 7.32
C ASP A 140 15.57 -17.31 5.81
N ALA A 141 14.89 -18.11 4.99
CA ALA A 141 14.82 -17.87 3.54
C ALA A 141 14.17 -16.53 3.19
N ARG A 142 13.16 -16.10 3.98
CA ARG A 142 12.50 -14.79 3.81
C ARG A 142 13.47 -13.64 4.06
N ILE A 143 14.32 -13.74 5.07
CA ILE A 143 15.36 -12.75 5.38
C ILE A 143 16.45 -12.73 4.30
N ASP A 144 16.92 -13.88 3.87
CA ASP A 144 17.91 -13.99 2.79
C ASP A 144 17.38 -13.38 1.49
N LEU A 145 16.15 -13.71 1.09
CA LEU A 145 15.49 -13.12 -0.08
C LEU A 145 15.27 -11.60 0.09
N MET A 146 14.95 -11.11 1.27
CA MET A 146 14.80 -9.68 1.53
C MET A 146 16.09 -8.93 1.17
N SER A 147 17.24 -9.39 1.64
CA SER A 147 18.54 -8.79 1.31
C SER A 147 18.83 -8.83 -0.19
N GLN A 148 18.56 -9.97 -0.85
CA GLN A 148 18.83 -10.14 -2.28
C GLN A 148 17.90 -9.27 -3.16
N VAL A 149 16.60 -9.21 -2.84
CA VAL A 149 15.58 -8.48 -3.61
C VAL A 149 15.74 -6.97 -3.46
N THR A 150 16.29 -6.48 -2.36
CA THR A 150 16.55 -5.05 -2.14
C THR A 150 17.27 -4.40 -3.33
N TYR A 151 18.16 -5.12 -4.01
CA TYR A 151 18.87 -4.61 -5.19
C TYR A 151 17.95 -4.22 -6.35
N ILE A 152 16.81 -4.89 -6.54
CA ILE A 152 15.90 -4.62 -7.67
C ILE A 152 14.82 -3.58 -7.36
N LEU A 153 14.63 -3.18 -6.10
CA LEU A 153 13.60 -2.24 -5.69
C LEU A 153 13.59 -0.91 -6.48
N PRO A 154 14.73 -0.26 -6.75
CA PRO A 154 14.74 0.96 -7.56
C PRO A 154 14.23 0.75 -8.99
N HIS A 155 14.41 -0.46 -9.55
CA HIS A 155 13.90 -0.79 -10.89
C HIS A 155 12.39 -0.96 -10.87
N LEU A 156 11.84 -1.63 -9.84
CA LEU A 156 10.40 -1.78 -9.66
C LEU A 156 9.73 -0.43 -9.43
N LEU A 157 10.36 0.45 -8.62
CA LEU A 157 9.89 1.82 -8.46
C LEU A 157 9.84 2.56 -9.81
N ALA A 158 10.91 2.49 -10.60
CA ALA A 158 10.98 3.17 -11.90
C ALA A 158 9.92 2.68 -12.91
N LEU A 159 9.55 1.39 -12.83
CA LEU A 159 8.52 0.81 -13.71
C LEU A 159 7.08 1.11 -13.25
N SER A 160 6.87 1.30 -11.94
CA SER A 160 5.53 1.52 -11.37
C SER A 160 5.10 2.98 -11.28
N THR A 161 5.94 3.94 -11.66
CA THR A 161 5.73 5.39 -11.43
C THR A 161 4.38 5.91 -11.92
N SER A 162 3.65 6.62 -11.04
CA SER A 162 2.34 7.23 -11.33
C SER A 162 2.06 8.51 -10.52
N SER A 163 3.10 9.18 -10.01
CA SER A 163 2.92 10.32 -9.11
C SER A 163 3.80 11.54 -9.44
N PRO A 164 3.77 12.05 -10.71
CA PRO A 164 4.61 13.18 -11.11
C PRO A 164 4.09 14.55 -10.66
N PHE A 165 2.81 14.63 -10.24
CA PHE A 165 2.17 15.89 -9.86
C PHE A 165 1.80 15.90 -8.38
N TRP A 166 1.93 17.09 -7.76
CA TRP A 166 1.54 17.33 -6.38
C TRP A 166 1.07 18.78 -6.20
N ARG A 167 -0.15 18.97 -5.63
CA ARG A 167 -0.72 20.30 -5.34
C ARG A 167 -0.67 21.25 -6.55
N SER A 168 -1.15 20.78 -7.68
CA SER A 168 -1.20 21.49 -8.98
C SER A 168 0.17 21.82 -9.60
N GLY A 169 1.27 21.30 -9.05
CA GLY A 169 2.62 21.51 -9.56
C GLY A 169 3.25 20.24 -10.14
N GLU A 170 4.06 20.38 -11.17
CA GLU A 170 4.99 19.35 -11.59
C GLU A 170 6.11 19.24 -10.56
N THR A 171 6.37 18.03 -10.05
CA THR A 171 7.38 17.82 -9.00
C THR A 171 8.79 17.63 -9.55
N GLY A 172 8.93 17.35 -10.84
CA GLY A 172 10.19 16.96 -11.47
C GLY A 172 10.58 15.50 -11.25
N LEU A 173 9.76 14.73 -10.52
CA LEU A 173 9.95 13.31 -10.25
C LEU A 173 8.80 12.50 -10.85
N MET A 174 9.08 11.28 -11.26
CA MET A 174 8.04 10.37 -11.79
C MET A 174 7.29 9.64 -10.67
N SER A 175 7.95 9.43 -9.52
CA SER A 175 7.35 9.00 -8.26
C SER A 175 7.62 10.04 -7.17
N TYR A 176 6.65 10.91 -6.91
CA TYR A 176 6.69 11.82 -5.76
C TYR A 176 6.14 11.17 -4.50
N ARG A 177 5.34 10.12 -4.64
CA ARG A 177 4.83 9.31 -3.53
C ARG A 177 5.94 8.89 -2.58
N ILE A 178 7.05 8.38 -3.11
CA ILE A 178 8.14 7.88 -2.27
C ILE A 178 8.78 8.98 -1.43
N CYS A 179 8.86 10.22 -1.94
CA CYS A 179 9.37 11.35 -1.17
C CYS A 179 8.48 11.69 0.02
N ILE A 180 7.14 11.60 -0.16
CA ILE A 180 6.20 11.82 0.93
C ILE A 180 6.27 10.67 1.94
N TRP A 181 6.37 9.43 1.44
CA TRP A 181 6.50 8.25 2.28
C TRP A 181 7.75 8.29 3.15
N ASP A 182 8.87 8.74 2.61
CA ASP A 182 10.15 8.83 3.32
C ASP A 182 10.20 9.92 4.41
N GLU A 183 9.19 10.79 4.50
CA GLU A 183 9.03 11.68 5.65
C GLU A 183 8.55 10.92 6.91
N MET A 184 7.99 9.73 6.73
CA MET A 184 7.59 8.88 7.83
C MET A 184 8.80 8.21 8.49
N PRO A 185 8.79 8.04 9.81
CA PRO A 185 9.87 7.31 10.48
C PRO A 185 9.84 5.82 10.09
N ARG A 186 11.01 5.18 10.08
CA ARG A 186 11.16 3.74 9.85
C ARG A 186 10.72 3.27 8.44
N THR A 187 10.83 4.15 7.46
CA THR A 187 10.69 3.89 6.03
C THR A 187 12.04 3.63 5.38
N GLY A 188 12.07 3.49 4.07
CA GLY A 188 13.26 3.26 3.26
C GLY A 188 13.66 1.80 3.17
N LEU A 189 14.88 1.54 2.73
CA LEU A 189 15.38 0.18 2.55
C LEU A 189 15.53 -0.56 3.89
N PRO A 190 15.23 -1.88 3.94
CA PRO A 190 15.46 -2.68 5.13
C PRO A 190 16.93 -2.74 5.49
N SER A 191 17.22 -2.92 6.78
CA SER A 191 18.56 -3.30 7.22
C SER A 191 18.87 -4.74 6.81
N ASP A 192 20.15 -5.06 6.63
CA ASP A 192 20.61 -6.43 6.41
C ASP A 192 20.58 -7.22 7.73
N PHE A 193 20.11 -8.46 7.66
CA PHE A 193 20.10 -9.41 8.76
C PHE A 193 20.64 -10.76 8.30
N GLU A 194 21.39 -11.42 9.16
CA GLU A 194 21.94 -12.74 8.88
C GLU A 194 20.93 -13.88 9.13
N SER A 195 19.84 -13.62 9.87
CA SER A 195 18.83 -14.61 10.22
C SER A 195 17.52 -14.00 10.68
N TRP A 196 16.45 -14.79 10.66
CA TRP A 196 15.17 -14.43 11.26
C TRP A 196 15.30 -14.06 12.75
N SER A 197 16.14 -14.78 13.49
CA SER A 197 16.35 -14.51 14.91
C SER A 197 17.00 -13.14 15.16
N GLU A 198 17.84 -12.67 14.25
CA GLU A 198 18.43 -11.33 14.33
C GLU A 198 17.38 -10.25 14.00
N TYR A 199 16.58 -10.45 12.97
CA TYR A 199 15.45 -9.59 12.66
C TYR A 199 14.49 -9.46 13.86
N LEU A 200 14.12 -10.57 14.49
CA LEU A 200 13.26 -10.54 15.69
C LEU A 200 13.90 -9.77 16.86
N ARG A 201 15.20 -9.90 17.08
CA ARG A 201 15.91 -9.11 18.11
C ARG A 201 15.87 -7.62 17.80
N HIS A 202 16.01 -7.25 16.51
CA HIS A 202 15.89 -5.86 16.09
C HIS A 202 14.48 -5.32 16.38
N VAL A 203 13.44 -6.04 15.98
CA VAL A 203 12.05 -5.67 16.26
C VAL A 203 11.83 -5.55 17.78
N GLN A 204 12.27 -6.54 18.56
CA GLN A 204 12.11 -6.53 20.02
C GLN A 204 12.82 -5.33 20.65
N THR A 205 13.99 -4.95 20.16
CA THR A 205 14.71 -3.76 20.65
C THR A 205 13.88 -2.48 20.44
N LEU A 206 13.21 -2.34 19.30
CA LEU A 206 12.34 -1.20 19.04
C LEU A 206 11.09 -1.21 19.95
N VAL A 207 10.54 -2.39 20.21
CA VAL A 207 9.40 -2.56 21.12
C VAL A 207 9.80 -2.23 22.55
N ASP A 208 10.92 -2.76 23.04
CA ASP A 208 11.42 -2.52 24.41
C ASP A 208 11.78 -1.05 24.65
N ALA A 209 12.21 -0.36 23.58
CA ALA A 209 12.46 1.08 23.62
C ALA A 209 11.18 1.94 23.54
N GLY A 210 10.01 1.32 23.35
CA GLY A 210 8.74 2.02 23.20
C GLY A 210 8.61 2.81 21.86
N ILE A 211 9.42 2.47 20.86
CA ILE A 211 9.43 3.14 19.55
C ILE A 211 8.30 2.61 18.66
N VAL A 212 8.00 1.32 18.76
CA VAL A 212 6.91 0.65 18.05
C VAL A 212 6.15 -0.28 18.99
N GLU A 213 4.89 -0.57 18.66
CA GLU A 213 4.09 -1.57 19.36
C GLU A 213 4.44 -2.98 18.89
N ASP A 214 4.68 -3.13 17.59
CA ASP A 214 5.05 -4.37 16.91
C ASP A 214 5.67 -4.10 15.54
N ALA A 215 6.04 -5.15 14.82
CA ALA A 215 6.64 -5.06 13.48
C ALA A 215 5.76 -4.39 12.42
N SER A 216 4.44 -4.27 12.62
CA SER A 216 3.54 -3.60 11.67
C SER A 216 3.82 -2.10 11.53
N LYS A 217 4.51 -1.52 12.53
CA LYS A 217 4.93 -0.11 12.54
C LYS A 217 6.32 0.12 11.91
N ILE A 218 6.94 -0.90 11.35
CA ILE A 218 8.15 -0.81 10.54
C ILE A 218 7.71 -0.75 9.08
N TRP A 219 7.94 0.38 8.43
CA TRP A 219 7.37 0.67 7.11
C TRP A 219 8.41 0.65 5.99
N TRP A 220 9.37 -0.27 6.06
CA TRP A 220 10.38 -0.45 5.02
C TRP A 220 9.75 -0.75 3.66
N ASP A 221 10.47 -0.41 2.61
CA ASP A 221 10.07 -0.62 1.21
C ASP A 221 9.92 -2.09 0.83
N LEU A 222 10.58 -2.95 1.58
CA LEU A 222 10.49 -4.40 1.52
C LEU A 222 10.60 -4.94 2.95
N ARG A 223 9.65 -5.75 3.39
CA ARG A 223 9.65 -6.29 4.76
C ARG A 223 9.02 -7.68 4.86
N PRO A 224 9.39 -8.47 5.87
CA PRO A 224 8.59 -9.61 6.26
C PRO A 224 7.21 -9.14 6.74
N SER A 225 6.13 -9.71 6.23
CA SER A 225 4.80 -9.40 6.74
C SER A 225 4.65 -9.91 8.17
N CYS A 226 4.07 -9.09 9.05
CA CYS A 226 3.79 -9.49 10.43
C CYS A 226 2.56 -10.40 10.56
N ARG A 227 1.78 -10.56 9.48
CA ARG A 227 0.51 -11.34 9.49
C ARG A 227 0.60 -12.62 8.69
N PHE A 228 1.37 -12.61 7.62
CA PHE A 228 1.41 -13.70 6.64
C PHE A 228 2.85 -14.18 6.44
N PRO A 229 3.07 -15.45 6.07
CA PRO A 229 4.40 -15.96 5.74
C PRO A 229 4.85 -15.44 4.36
N THR A 230 4.89 -14.12 4.20
CA THR A 230 5.22 -13.46 2.94
C THR A 230 6.31 -12.42 3.11
N LEU A 231 7.05 -12.17 2.04
CA LEU A 231 7.84 -10.97 1.85
C LEU A 231 6.96 -9.93 1.15
N GLU A 232 6.81 -8.76 1.75
CA GLU A 232 5.91 -7.68 1.32
C GLU A 232 6.73 -6.54 0.70
N MET A 233 6.58 -6.34 -0.60
CA MET A 233 7.13 -5.19 -1.33
C MET A 233 6.15 -4.03 -1.29
N ARG A 234 6.62 -2.84 -0.90
CA ARG A 234 5.82 -1.63 -0.65
C ARG A 234 6.28 -0.40 -1.43
N ILE A 235 7.42 -0.51 -2.11
CA ILE A 235 8.06 0.63 -2.79
C ILE A 235 7.26 1.15 -3.97
N SER A 236 6.44 0.31 -4.61
CA SER A 236 5.78 0.64 -5.86
C SER A 236 4.70 1.71 -5.71
N ASP A 237 4.68 2.65 -6.65
CA ASP A 237 3.50 3.45 -6.91
C ASP A 237 2.35 2.54 -7.33
N LEU A 238 1.13 3.02 -7.17
CA LEU A 238 -0.06 2.35 -7.70
C LEU A 238 -0.08 2.45 -9.21
N CYS A 239 0.07 1.32 -9.91
CA CYS A 239 0.04 1.28 -11.36
C CYS A 239 -1.33 1.67 -11.92
N THR A 240 -1.36 2.59 -12.89
CA THR A 240 -2.60 3.09 -13.47
C THR A 240 -3.33 2.01 -14.26
N THR A 241 -2.62 1.21 -15.05
CA THR A 241 -3.21 0.11 -15.81
C THR A 241 -3.04 -1.23 -15.11
N LEU A 242 -3.96 -2.16 -15.35
CA LEU A 242 -3.86 -3.53 -14.86
C LEU A 242 -2.60 -4.23 -15.38
N GLU A 243 -2.26 -3.99 -16.64
CA GLU A 243 -1.10 -4.63 -17.29
C GLU A 243 0.21 -4.19 -16.63
N ASP A 244 0.33 -2.90 -16.28
CA ASP A 244 1.50 -2.38 -15.57
C ASP A 244 1.60 -3.00 -14.16
N ALA A 245 0.48 -3.12 -13.44
CA ALA A 245 0.45 -3.75 -12.12
C ALA A 245 0.91 -5.22 -12.18
N LEU A 246 0.51 -5.96 -13.22
CA LEU A 246 0.91 -7.34 -13.42
C LEU A 246 2.35 -7.52 -13.95
N CYS A 247 2.96 -6.44 -14.40
CA CYS A 247 4.35 -6.42 -14.85
C CYS A 247 5.34 -6.28 -13.68
N ILE A 248 4.88 -5.69 -12.56
CA ILE A 248 5.63 -5.50 -11.32
C ILE A 248 5.63 -6.81 -10.51
#